data_4ec12831db23ac1afe6569bb219c956f
#
_entry.id   4ec12831db23ac1afe6569bb219c956f
#
_cell.length_a   1.000
_cell.length_b   1.000
_cell.length_c   1.000
_cell.angle_alpha   90.00
_cell.angle_beta   90.00
_cell.angle_gamma   90.00
#
_symmetry.space_group_name_H-M   'P 1'
#
loop_
_entity.id
_entity.type
_entity.pdbx_description
1 polymer ?
#
loop_
_entity_poly.entity_id
_entity_poly.type
_entity_poly.pdbx_seq_one_letter_code
_entity_poly.pdbx_strand_id
1 'polypeptide(L)'
;MRFPITFFFIYFILLGVDRVKSQTPQKTIIFKEVDGTNLKLHLFGSIGENKDKDRAVIVFFFGGGWTGGTPKQFYPHCEFLSKKGMLAVSAEYRTQKIHGTTPFECVEDGKSAIRWLRENSDRLGINPKKIVAAGGSAGGHVAACTGIINGFETGNLKVSSKPQALVLFNPVCDTSLNGYGNKKIGSKWKLISPLHNINESTPPTCIFHGTSDTTVPLNNVIEFQKKLLKEKISCELHTYENAKHGFFNYGRDDGKAYEDTVNKMTKFLIEEGFFN
;
A
#
# COMPACT_ATOMS: atom_id res chain seq x y z
N MET A 1 -71.38 27.14 -14.38
CA MET A 1 -70.34 26.78 -13.38
C MET A 1 -69.22 26.05 -14.10
N ARG A 2 -68.05 26.69 -14.25
CA ARG A 2 -66.84 26.10 -14.86
C ARG A 2 -65.88 25.83 -13.71
N PHE A 3 -65.48 24.59 -13.47
CA PHE A 3 -64.44 24.22 -12.52
C PHE A 3 -63.09 24.26 -13.21
N PRO A 4 -62.04 24.81 -12.56
CA PRO A 4 -60.69 24.78 -13.11
C PRO A 4 -60.04 23.45 -12.85
N ILE A 5 -59.44 22.84 -13.89
CA ILE A 5 -58.61 21.65 -13.83
C ILE A 5 -57.21 22.07 -13.41
N THR A 6 -56.81 21.72 -12.18
CA THR A 6 -55.45 21.98 -11.69
C THR A 6 -54.54 20.82 -12.12
N PHE A 7 -53.63 21.08 -13.03
CA PHE A 7 -52.57 20.13 -13.39
C PHE A 7 -51.48 20.08 -12.30
N PHE A 8 -51.36 18.95 -11.59
CA PHE A 8 -50.22 18.66 -10.75
C PHE A 8 -49.06 18.16 -11.63
N PHE A 9 -48.01 18.95 -11.77
CA PHE A 9 -46.73 18.51 -12.31
C PHE A 9 -45.98 17.72 -11.23
N ILE A 10 -45.92 16.39 -11.37
CA ILE A 10 -45.04 15.55 -10.55
C ILE A 10 -43.65 15.67 -11.11
N TYR A 11 -42.79 16.39 -10.41
CA TYR A 11 -41.35 16.40 -10.66
C TYR A 11 -40.74 15.06 -10.20
N PHE A 12 -40.46 14.17 -11.14
CA PHE A 12 -39.62 13.02 -10.87
C PHE A 12 -38.18 13.50 -10.70
N ILE A 13 -37.71 13.62 -9.44
CA ILE A 13 -36.29 13.74 -9.13
C ILE A 13 -35.67 12.38 -9.41
N LEU A 14 -35.06 12.22 -10.57
CA LEU A 14 -34.12 11.12 -10.84
C LEU A 14 -32.93 11.29 -9.92
N LEU A 15 -32.97 10.67 -8.74
CA LEU A 15 -31.78 10.42 -7.95
C LEU A 15 -30.88 9.52 -8.80
N GLY A 16 -29.89 10.14 -9.42
CA GLY A 16 -28.82 9.43 -10.11
C GLY A 16 -28.14 8.52 -9.09
N VAL A 17 -28.42 7.23 -9.17
CA VAL A 17 -27.61 6.22 -8.52
C VAL A 17 -26.26 6.28 -9.25
N ASP A 18 -25.29 6.99 -8.66
CA ASP A 18 -23.92 6.90 -9.09
C ASP A 18 -23.54 5.42 -9.06
N ARG A 19 -23.56 4.79 -10.23
CA ARG A 19 -23.01 3.45 -10.40
C ARG A 19 -21.57 3.55 -9.95
N VAL A 20 -21.24 2.89 -8.84
CA VAL A 20 -19.86 2.66 -8.42
C VAL A 20 -19.14 2.11 -9.66
N LYS A 21 -18.38 2.98 -10.33
CA LYS A 21 -17.58 2.57 -11.47
C LYS A 21 -16.65 1.48 -10.98
N SER A 22 -16.73 0.30 -11.59
CA SER A 22 -15.82 -0.80 -11.30
C SER A 22 -14.39 -0.29 -11.39
N GLN A 23 -13.69 -0.30 -10.26
CA GLN A 23 -12.30 0.10 -10.18
C GLN A 23 -11.48 -0.99 -10.87
N THR A 24 -11.10 -0.74 -12.11
CA THR A 24 -10.32 -1.67 -12.93
C THR A 24 -8.98 -1.05 -13.29
N PRO A 25 -7.89 -1.82 -13.18
CA PRO A 25 -6.59 -1.34 -13.62
C PRO A 25 -6.58 -1.06 -15.13
N GLN A 26 -5.91 0.00 -15.56
CA GLN A 26 -5.71 0.30 -16.98
C GLN A 26 -4.86 -0.76 -17.67
N LYS A 27 -3.93 -1.36 -16.95
CA LYS A 27 -3.08 -2.43 -17.45
C LYS A 27 -2.67 -3.38 -16.34
N THR A 28 -2.51 -4.66 -16.71
CA THR A 28 -1.93 -5.68 -15.85
C THR A 28 -0.69 -6.25 -16.53
N ILE A 29 0.42 -6.34 -15.79
CA ILE A 29 1.71 -6.76 -16.34
C ILE A 29 2.31 -7.83 -15.42
N ILE A 30 2.83 -8.92 -15.98
CA ILE A 30 3.61 -9.91 -15.24
C ILE A 30 4.98 -9.27 -14.92
N PHE A 31 5.35 -9.23 -13.66
CA PHE A 31 6.65 -8.72 -13.22
C PHE A 31 7.60 -9.79 -12.71
N LYS A 32 7.06 -10.95 -12.36
CA LYS A 32 7.84 -12.08 -11.87
C LYS A 32 7.17 -13.39 -12.26
N GLU A 33 7.97 -14.31 -12.77
CA GLU A 33 7.61 -15.71 -12.98
C GLU A 33 8.45 -16.57 -12.04
N VAL A 34 7.80 -17.33 -11.17
CA VAL A 34 8.47 -18.14 -10.16
C VAL A 34 7.62 -19.37 -9.81
N ASP A 35 8.22 -20.54 -9.81
CA ASP A 35 7.56 -21.81 -9.46
C ASP A 35 6.23 -22.04 -10.17
N GLY A 36 6.17 -21.72 -11.48
CA GLY A 36 4.96 -21.82 -12.29
C GLY A 36 3.89 -20.75 -11.99
N THR A 37 4.20 -19.77 -11.14
CA THR A 37 3.32 -18.66 -10.77
C THR A 37 3.71 -17.39 -11.50
N ASN A 38 2.71 -16.71 -12.09
CA ASN A 38 2.86 -15.40 -12.72
C ASN A 38 2.33 -14.32 -11.78
N LEU A 39 3.23 -13.58 -11.13
CA LEU A 39 2.87 -12.45 -10.28
C LEU A 39 2.72 -11.17 -11.11
N LYS A 40 1.63 -10.43 -10.86
CA LYS A 40 1.20 -9.31 -11.67
C LYS A 40 1.22 -7.98 -10.91
N LEU A 41 1.47 -6.91 -11.65
CA LEU A 41 1.23 -5.54 -11.24
C LEU A 41 -0.04 -5.04 -11.92
N HIS A 42 -0.95 -4.48 -11.13
CA HIS A 42 -2.21 -3.87 -11.58
C HIS A 42 -2.01 -2.35 -11.58
N LEU A 43 -1.92 -1.75 -12.76
CA LEU A 43 -1.50 -0.37 -12.96
C LEU A 43 -2.72 0.55 -13.16
N PHE A 44 -2.68 1.70 -12.48
CA PHE A 44 -3.66 2.78 -12.55
C PHE A 44 -2.96 4.08 -12.93
N GLY A 45 -3.47 4.77 -13.94
CA GLY A 45 -2.89 5.97 -14.53
C GLY A 45 -2.23 5.67 -15.89
N SER A 46 -1.95 6.73 -16.65
CA SER A 46 -1.36 6.61 -17.99
C SER A 46 -0.02 5.89 -17.96
N ILE A 47 0.25 5.09 -18.98
CA ILE A 47 1.48 4.32 -19.16
C ILE A 47 2.10 4.71 -20.48
N GLY A 48 3.41 4.90 -20.51
CA GLY A 48 4.15 5.26 -21.71
C GLY A 48 4.95 6.54 -21.51
N GLU A 49 5.48 7.09 -22.59
CA GLU A 49 6.26 8.32 -22.57
C GLU A 49 5.46 9.45 -21.90
N ASN A 50 5.77 9.71 -20.66
CA ASN A 50 5.28 10.90 -19.97
C ASN A 50 6.30 12.02 -20.23
N LYS A 51 5.79 13.18 -20.64
CA LYS A 51 6.65 14.39 -20.77
C LYS A 51 7.22 14.83 -19.42
N ASP A 52 6.53 14.49 -18.34
CA ASP A 52 7.02 14.70 -16.97
C ASP A 52 7.90 13.52 -16.52
N LYS A 53 9.21 13.66 -16.72
CA LYS A 53 10.22 12.70 -16.27
C LYS A 53 10.33 12.59 -14.74
N ASP A 54 9.63 13.44 -13.99
CA ASP A 54 9.66 13.48 -12.53
C ASP A 54 8.48 12.75 -11.86
N ARG A 55 7.64 12.09 -12.65
CA ARG A 55 6.46 11.39 -12.17
C ARG A 55 6.81 10.29 -11.16
N ALA A 56 6.24 10.35 -9.97
CA ALA A 56 6.37 9.33 -8.95
C ALA A 56 5.49 8.09 -9.22
N VAL A 57 5.90 6.96 -8.65
CA VAL A 57 5.09 5.73 -8.57
C VAL A 57 4.91 5.28 -7.13
N ILE A 58 3.71 4.82 -6.80
CA ILE A 58 3.41 4.16 -5.55
C ILE A 58 2.95 2.72 -5.81
N VAL A 59 3.50 1.75 -5.07
CA VAL A 59 3.10 0.36 -5.15
C VAL A 59 2.52 -0.11 -3.82
N PHE A 60 1.30 -0.66 -3.88
CA PHE A 60 0.57 -1.18 -2.73
C PHE A 60 0.65 -2.69 -2.66
N PHE A 61 0.86 -3.21 -1.45
CA PHE A 61 0.78 -4.62 -1.10
C PHE A 61 -0.43 -4.87 -0.19
N PHE A 62 -1.25 -5.85 -0.55
CA PHE A 62 -2.50 -6.16 0.14
C PHE A 62 -2.28 -6.86 1.49
N GLY A 63 -3.24 -6.75 2.41
CA GLY A 63 -3.28 -7.47 3.68
C GLY A 63 -3.79 -8.90 3.52
N GLY A 64 -3.82 -9.65 4.63
CA GLY A 64 -4.35 -11.02 4.66
C GLY A 64 -3.43 -12.01 5.40
N GLY A 65 -2.57 -11.51 6.29
CA GLY A 65 -1.73 -12.31 7.19
C GLY A 65 -0.75 -13.23 6.46
N TRP A 66 -0.31 -12.83 5.23
CA TRP A 66 0.51 -13.64 4.32
C TRP A 66 -0.14 -14.97 3.89
N THR A 67 -1.37 -15.20 4.34
CA THR A 67 -2.10 -16.44 4.08
C THR A 67 -2.96 -16.33 2.81
N GLY A 68 -3.49 -15.16 2.54
CA GLY A 68 -4.36 -14.87 1.39
C GLY A 68 -4.50 -13.37 1.19
N GLY A 69 -5.54 -12.95 0.48
CA GLY A 69 -5.80 -11.55 0.13
C GLY A 69 -5.84 -11.33 -1.38
N THR A 70 -6.01 -10.09 -1.78
CA THR A 70 -6.12 -9.74 -3.21
C THR A 70 -5.67 -8.30 -3.44
N PRO A 71 -5.03 -7.99 -4.59
CA PRO A 71 -4.63 -6.63 -4.95
C PRO A 71 -5.82 -5.66 -5.05
N LYS A 72 -7.05 -6.16 -5.19
CA LYS A 72 -8.27 -5.32 -5.23
C LYS A 72 -8.46 -4.47 -3.97
N GLN A 73 -7.88 -4.84 -2.83
CA GLN A 73 -7.94 -4.06 -1.60
C GLN A 73 -7.51 -2.60 -1.82
N PHE A 74 -6.47 -2.38 -2.61
CA PHE A 74 -5.91 -1.06 -2.83
C PHE A 74 -6.28 -0.40 -4.17
N TYR A 75 -7.20 -0.99 -4.94
CA TYR A 75 -7.68 -0.35 -6.17
C TYR A 75 -8.26 1.06 -5.95
N PRO A 76 -9.07 1.30 -4.87
CA PRO A 76 -9.56 2.65 -4.57
C PRO A 76 -8.43 3.66 -4.34
N HIS A 77 -7.39 3.27 -3.58
CA HIS A 77 -6.22 4.11 -3.32
C HIS A 77 -5.43 4.37 -4.61
N CYS A 78 -5.26 3.34 -5.45
CA CYS A 78 -4.59 3.48 -6.74
C CYS A 78 -5.36 4.42 -7.66
N GLU A 79 -6.68 4.29 -7.77
CA GLU A 79 -7.51 5.19 -8.58
C GLU A 79 -7.44 6.63 -8.07
N PHE A 80 -7.49 6.85 -6.75
CA PHE A 80 -7.39 8.17 -6.14
C PHE A 80 -6.05 8.85 -6.50
N LEU A 81 -4.93 8.16 -6.32
CA LEU A 81 -3.59 8.73 -6.57
C LEU A 81 -3.29 8.87 -8.07
N SER A 82 -3.82 7.99 -8.90
CA SER A 82 -3.65 8.12 -10.36
C SER A 82 -4.34 9.37 -10.92
N LYS A 83 -5.50 9.75 -10.35
CA LYS A 83 -6.18 11.01 -10.69
C LYS A 83 -5.39 12.25 -10.25
N LYS A 84 -4.46 12.09 -9.30
CA LYS A 84 -3.53 13.14 -8.85
C LYS A 84 -2.20 13.14 -9.61
N GLY A 85 -2.03 12.29 -10.63
CA GLY A 85 -0.86 12.31 -11.51
C GLY A 85 0.18 11.22 -11.24
N MET A 86 0.14 10.50 -10.13
CA MET A 86 1.06 9.37 -9.88
C MET A 86 0.76 8.18 -10.80
N LEU A 87 1.75 7.36 -11.09
CA LEU A 87 1.49 5.97 -11.44
C LEU A 87 1.20 5.21 -10.15
N ALA A 88 0.01 4.64 -10.00
CA ALA A 88 -0.34 3.85 -8.83
C ALA A 88 -0.49 2.38 -9.21
N VAL A 89 0.06 1.50 -8.38
CA VAL A 89 0.18 0.08 -8.67
C VAL A 89 -0.28 -0.72 -7.47
N SER A 90 -1.07 -1.77 -7.69
CA SER A 90 -1.32 -2.80 -6.69
C SER A 90 -0.64 -4.09 -7.12
N ALA A 91 0.24 -4.61 -6.29
CA ALA A 91 1.09 -5.75 -6.63
C ALA A 91 0.54 -7.07 -6.06
N GLU A 92 0.63 -8.13 -6.85
CA GLU A 92 0.49 -9.49 -6.37
C GLU A 92 1.79 -9.92 -5.68
N TYR A 93 1.67 -10.81 -4.70
CA TYR A 93 2.78 -11.52 -4.07
C TYR A 93 2.30 -12.92 -3.67
N ARG A 94 3.21 -13.88 -3.57
CA ARG A 94 2.87 -15.26 -3.20
C ARG A 94 2.32 -15.32 -1.78
N THR A 95 1.30 -16.15 -1.57
CA THR A 95 0.63 -16.33 -0.29
C THR A 95 0.51 -17.81 0.06
N GLN A 96 0.43 -18.13 1.33
CA GLN A 96 0.44 -19.50 1.83
C GLN A 96 -0.70 -20.37 1.26
N LYS A 97 -1.93 -19.86 1.17
CA LYS A 97 -3.09 -20.66 0.69
C LYS A 97 -3.01 -21.01 -0.79
N ILE A 98 -2.46 -20.13 -1.61
CA ILE A 98 -2.43 -20.30 -3.07
C ILE A 98 -1.12 -20.97 -3.50
N HIS A 99 -0.01 -20.62 -2.84
CA HIS A 99 1.33 -20.95 -3.32
C HIS A 99 2.14 -21.81 -2.33
N GLY A 100 1.61 -22.10 -1.15
CA GLY A 100 2.33 -22.87 -0.13
C GLY A 100 3.51 -22.14 0.52
N THR A 101 3.64 -20.82 0.29
CA THR A 101 4.78 -20.01 0.68
C THR A 101 4.69 -19.48 2.12
N THR A 102 5.81 -18.99 2.62
CA THR A 102 5.96 -18.35 3.93
C THR A 102 6.04 -16.83 3.80
N PRO A 103 6.05 -16.07 4.89
CA PRO A 103 6.26 -14.62 4.83
C PRO A 103 7.60 -14.18 4.20
N PHE A 104 8.60 -15.03 4.13
CA PHE A 104 9.90 -14.72 3.51
C PHE A 104 9.75 -14.50 1.99
N GLU A 105 9.02 -15.40 1.32
CA GLU A 105 8.75 -15.26 -0.13
C GLU A 105 7.87 -14.04 -0.42
N CYS A 106 6.98 -13.65 0.51
CA CYS A 106 6.21 -12.41 0.36
C CYS A 106 7.13 -11.18 0.32
N VAL A 107 8.16 -11.14 1.19
CA VAL A 107 9.17 -10.06 1.19
C VAL A 107 10.00 -10.06 -0.08
N GLU A 108 10.44 -11.22 -0.53
CA GLU A 108 11.17 -11.40 -1.80
C GLU A 108 10.37 -10.86 -2.99
N ASP A 109 9.08 -11.19 -3.06
CA ASP A 109 8.20 -10.74 -4.14
C ASP A 109 7.96 -9.22 -4.09
N GLY A 110 7.82 -8.65 -2.88
CA GLY A 110 7.73 -7.20 -2.69
C GLY A 110 8.96 -6.47 -3.21
N LYS A 111 10.15 -6.97 -2.88
CA LYS A 111 11.42 -6.43 -3.39
C LYS A 111 11.55 -6.56 -4.91
N SER A 112 11.13 -7.69 -5.45
CA SER A 112 11.10 -7.91 -6.90
C SER A 112 10.20 -6.90 -7.61
N ALA A 113 9.03 -6.57 -7.03
CA ALA A 113 8.11 -5.58 -7.58
C ALA A 113 8.73 -4.18 -7.65
N ILE A 114 9.39 -3.71 -6.57
CA ILE A 114 10.09 -2.42 -6.55
C ILE A 114 11.21 -2.39 -7.60
N ARG A 115 12.01 -3.45 -7.67
CA ARG A 115 13.11 -3.55 -8.64
C ARG A 115 12.60 -3.50 -10.06
N TRP A 116 11.57 -4.28 -10.37
CA TRP A 116 10.96 -4.31 -11.69
C TRP A 116 10.42 -2.93 -12.12
N LEU A 117 9.76 -2.19 -11.22
CA LEU A 117 9.29 -0.82 -11.48
C LEU A 117 10.45 0.10 -11.83
N ARG A 118 11.56 0.00 -11.11
CA ARG A 118 12.77 0.80 -11.34
C ARG A 118 13.45 0.45 -12.66
N GLU A 119 13.57 -0.81 -13.00
CA GLU A 119 14.14 -1.28 -14.28
C GLU A 119 13.31 -0.87 -15.50
N ASN A 120 12.01 -0.73 -15.32
CA ASN A 120 11.08 -0.38 -16.40
C ASN A 120 10.63 1.09 -16.33
N SER A 121 11.35 1.95 -15.60
CA SER A 121 10.97 3.34 -15.35
C SER A 121 10.72 4.14 -16.63
N ASP A 122 11.60 4.04 -17.62
CA ASP A 122 11.45 4.73 -18.91
C ASP A 122 10.18 4.28 -19.64
N ARG A 123 9.96 2.97 -19.73
CA ARG A 123 8.76 2.39 -20.38
C ARG A 123 7.45 2.78 -19.68
N LEU A 124 7.51 3.00 -18.35
CA LEU A 124 6.38 3.37 -17.53
C LEU A 124 6.16 4.88 -17.46
N GLY A 125 7.14 5.69 -17.88
CA GLY A 125 7.12 7.14 -17.75
C GLY A 125 7.14 7.59 -16.28
N ILE A 126 8.03 7.03 -15.48
CA ILE A 126 8.21 7.34 -14.05
C ILE A 126 9.66 7.69 -13.71
N ASN A 127 9.86 8.41 -12.62
CA ASN A 127 11.17 8.66 -12.07
C ASN A 127 11.64 7.45 -11.22
N PRO A 128 12.75 6.77 -11.57
CA PRO A 128 13.26 5.62 -10.82
C PRO A 128 13.73 5.98 -9.39
N LYS A 129 13.86 7.27 -9.08
CA LYS A 129 14.21 7.81 -7.76
C LYS A 129 12.99 8.26 -6.94
N LYS A 130 11.77 8.11 -7.47
CA LYS A 130 10.51 8.47 -6.80
C LYS A 130 9.55 7.27 -6.72
N ILE A 131 9.98 6.23 -6.02
CA ILE A 131 9.19 5.00 -5.78
C ILE A 131 8.78 4.94 -4.32
N VAL A 132 7.48 4.85 -4.06
CA VAL A 132 6.89 4.68 -2.73
C VAL A 132 6.39 3.25 -2.59
N ALA A 133 6.69 2.59 -1.46
CA ALA A 133 6.06 1.34 -1.10
C ALA A 133 4.99 1.55 -0.04
N ALA A 134 3.81 0.99 -0.26
CA ALA A 134 2.66 1.11 0.61
C ALA A 134 2.00 -0.24 0.85
N GLY A 135 1.23 -0.37 1.93
CA GLY A 135 0.47 -1.59 2.16
C GLY A 135 -0.23 -1.63 3.50
N GLY A 136 -1.15 -2.61 3.65
CA GLY A 136 -1.94 -2.80 4.85
C GLY A 136 -1.64 -4.12 5.56
N SER A 137 -1.58 -4.10 6.90
CA SER A 137 -1.40 -5.32 7.70
C SER A 137 -0.15 -6.11 7.29
N ALA A 138 -0.30 -7.36 6.86
CA ALA A 138 0.78 -8.16 6.29
C ALA A 138 1.38 -7.53 5.02
N GLY A 139 0.60 -6.82 4.20
CA GLY A 139 1.11 -6.05 3.05
C GLY A 139 1.90 -4.81 3.51
N GLY A 140 1.51 -4.20 4.62
CA GLY A 140 2.29 -3.15 5.29
C GLY A 140 3.64 -3.67 5.79
N HIS A 141 3.69 -4.91 6.26
CA HIS A 141 4.94 -5.61 6.56
C HIS A 141 5.81 -5.78 5.31
N VAL A 142 5.22 -6.31 4.21
CA VAL A 142 5.95 -6.47 2.94
C VAL A 142 6.53 -5.12 2.48
N ALA A 143 5.71 -4.05 2.48
CA ALA A 143 6.16 -2.70 2.14
C ALA A 143 7.32 -2.24 3.04
N ALA A 144 7.19 -2.35 4.37
CA ALA A 144 8.23 -1.97 5.32
C ALA A 144 9.52 -2.76 5.09
N CYS A 145 9.41 -4.07 4.83
CA CYS A 145 10.57 -4.91 4.55
C CYS A 145 11.32 -4.50 3.30
N THR A 146 10.66 -4.00 2.25
CA THR A 146 11.36 -3.51 1.04
C THR A 146 12.31 -2.35 1.34
N GLY A 147 11.96 -1.49 2.31
CA GLY A 147 12.76 -0.33 2.70
C GLY A 147 13.79 -0.57 3.79
N ILE A 148 13.61 -1.62 4.61
CA ILE A 148 14.35 -1.79 5.87
C ILE A 148 15.22 -3.05 5.88
N ILE A 149 14.72 -4.16 5.31
CA ILE A 149 15.39 -5.45 5.44
C ILE A 149 16.42 -5.64 4.34
N ASN A 150 17.63 -6.03 4.73
CA ASN A 150 18.66 -6.49 3.78
C ASN A 150 18.45 -7.98 3.43
N GLY A 151 18.93 -8.37 2.25
CA GLY A 151 18.75 -9.74 1.76
C GLY A 151 17.35 -9.94 1.11
N PHE A 152 17.01 -11.21 0.86
CA PHE A 152 15.79 -11.61 0.13
C PHE A 152 15.69 -10.97 -1.27
N GLU A 153 16.83 -10.82 -1.89
CA GLU A 153 16.97 -10.18 -3.19
C GLU A 153 16.99 -11.23 -4.29
N THR A 154 16.21 -11.01 -5.34
CA THR A 154 16.22 -11.84 -6.57
C THR A 154 16.28 -10.96 -7.82
N GLY A 155 16.70 -11.53 -8.94
CA GLY A 155 16.82 -10.83 -10.22
C GLY A 155 18.10 -10.01 -10.34
N ASN A 156 18.03 -8.85 -10.98
CA ASN A 156 19.18 -7.99 -11.25
C ASN A 156 19.60 -7.20 -10.00
N LEU A 157 20.56 -7.71 -9.26
CA LEU A 157 21.06 -7.10 -8.01
C LEU A 157 21.77 -5.75 -8.19
N LYS A 158 22.08 -5.34 -9.43
CA LYS A 158 22.63 -4.01 -9.72
C LYS A 158 21.57 -2.90 -9.60
N VAL A 159 20.28 -3.26 -9.62
CA VAL A 159 19.16 -2.34 -9.48
C VAL A 159 18.55 -2.49 -8.08
N SER A 160 18.46 -1.39 -7.35
CA SER A 160 17.96 -1.38 -5.97
C SER A 160 16.47 -1.74 -5.90
N SER A 161 16.09 -2.57 -4.92
CA SER A 161 14.70 -2.87 -4.54
C SER A 161 14.17 -1.93 -3.47
N LYS A 162 14.94 -0.92 -3.04
CA LYS A 162 14.60 -0.03 -1.93
C LYS A 162 13.74 1.15 -2.40
N PRO A 163 12.55 1.40 -1.82
CA PRO A 163 11.74 2.58 -2.09
C PRO A 163 12.33 3.83 -1.43
N GLN A 164 11.83 5.01 -1.81
CA GLN A 164 12.23 6.30 -1.26
C GLN A 164 11.32 6.78 -0.13
N ALA A 165 10.12 6.20 0.03
CA ALA A 165 9.23 6.44 1.17
C ALA A 165 8.36 5.21 1.44
N LEU A 166 7.80 5.13 2.66
CA LEU A 166 6.90 4.09 3.11
C LEU A 166 5.56 4.70 3.56
N VAL A 167 4.43 4.08 3.14
CA VAL A 167 3.08 4.43 3.61
C VAL A 167 2.40 3.17 4.14
N LEU A 168 2.18 3.10 5.43
CA LEU A 168 1.85 1.86 6.13
C LEU A 168 0.50 1.96 6.85
N PHE A 169 -0.44 1.09 6.51
CA PHE A 169 -1.77 1.03 7.12
C PHE A 169 -1.86 -0.16 8.08
N ASN A 170 -2.07 0.09 9.36
CA ASN A 170 -2.05 -0.91 10.44
C ASN A 170 -1.01 -2.03 10.22
N PRO A 171 0.28 -1.65 10.00
CA PRO A 171 1.29 -2.57 9.53
C PRO A 171 1.76 -3.54 10.61
N VAL A 172 2.16 -4.74 10.21
CA VAL A 172 2.95 -5.60 11.08
C VAL A 172 4.39 -5.11 11.07
N CYS A 173 4.79 -4.39 12.11
CA CYS A 173 6.17 -3.91 12.28
C CYS A 173 7.03 -4.84 13.13
N ASP A 174 6.41 -5.62 14.00
CA ASP A 174 7.06 -6.56 14.90
C ASP A 174 6.57 -7.99 14.63
N THR A 175 7.50 -8.88 14.31
CA THR A 175 7.24 -10.31 14.09
C THR A 175 7.78 -11.20 15.22
N SER A 176 8.23 -10.58 16.33
CA SER A 176 8.64 -11.29 17.55
C SER A 176 7.43 -11.90 18.29
N LEU A 177 7.68 -12.52 19.44
CA LEU A 177 6.62 -13.04 20.31
C LEU A 177 5.66 -11.93 20.80
N ASN A 178 6.11 -10.67 20.86
CA ASN A 178 5.30 -9.52 21.27
C ASN A 178 4.52 -8.89 20.11
N GLY A 179 4.74 -9.35 18.88
CA GLY A 179 4.12 -8.85 17.68
C GLY A 179 3.16 -9.83 17.03
N TYR A 180 2.97 -9.67 15.72
CA TYR A 180 2.06 -10.50 14.95
C TYR A 180 2.80 -11.53 14.09
N GLY A 181 2.27 -12.75 14.03
CA GLY A 181 2.68 -13.76 13.05
C GLY A 181 3.92 -14.55 13.43
N ASN A 182 4.45 -14.42 14.64
CA ASN A 182 5.63 -15.16 15.10
C ASN A 182 5.54 -16.67 14.83
N LYS A 183 4.39 -17.28 15.13
CA LYS A 183 4.15 -18.73 14.90
C LYS A 183 4.23 -19.12 13.42
N LYS A 184 3.94 -18.21 12.49
CA LYS A 184 4.01 -18.45 11.03
C LYS A 184 5.44 -18.33 10.50
N ILE A 185 6.27 -17.53 11.16
CA ILE A 185 7.63 -17.21 10.73
C ILE A 185 8.65 -18.12 11.46
N GLY A 186 8.37 -18.46 12.71
CA GLY A 186 9.22 -19.33 13.53
C GLY A 186 10.47 -18.62 14.05
N SER A 187 11.51 -19.40 14.34
CA SER A 187 12.76 -18.93 14.97
C SER A 187 13.51 -17.85 14.16
N LYS A 188 13.26 -17.78 12.86
CA LYS A 188 13.91 -16.80 11.95
C LYS A 188 13.17 -15.45 11.90
N TRP A 189 12.21 -15.19 12.78
CA TRP A 189 11.35 -13.99 12.77
C TRP A 189 12.15 -12.68 12.69
N LYS A 190 13.31 -12.61 13.34
CA LYS A 190 14.14 -11.40 13.39
C LYS A 190 14.63 -10.98 12.00
N LEU A 191 14.80 -11.92 11.06
CA LEU A 191 15.28 -11.64 9.71
C LEU A 191 14.33 -10.75 8.91
N ILE A 192 13.03 -10.79 9.22
CA ILE A 192 12.00 -10.00 8.52
C ILE A 192 11.16 -9.14 9.48
N SER A 193 11.68 -8.81 10.67
CA SER A 193 11.00 -7.92 11.61
C SER A 193 11.45 -6.46 11.38
N PRO A 194 10.62 -5.58 10.78
CA PRO A 194 10.99 -4.20 10.53
C PRO A 194 11.49 -3.47 11.76
N LEU A 195 10.77 -3.58 12.89
CA LEU A 195 11.15 -2.96 14.16
C LEU A 195 12.58 -3.29 14.60
N HIS A 196 13.05 -4.51 14.33
CA HIS A 196 14.35 -5.00 14.81
C HIS A 196 15.50 -4.76 13.83
N ASN A 197 15.20 -4.22 12.64
CA ASN A 197 16.18 -4.00 11.55
C ASN A 197 16.27 -2.56 11.08
N ILE A 198 15.61 -1.60 11.77
CA ILE A 198 15.73 -0.17 11.44
C ILE A 198 17.21 0.24 11.45
N ASN A 199 17.61 0.99 10.44
CA ASN A 199 18.95 1.52 10.27
C ASN A 199 18.87 2.92 9.61
N GLU A 200 20.00 3.64 9.58
CA GLU A 200 20.11 5.00 9.04
C GLU A 200 19.61 5.19 7.60
N SER A 201 19.56 4.11 6.84
CA SER A 201 19.10 4.13 5.45
C SER A 201 17.59 3.84 5.29
N THR A 202 16.85 3.64 6.39
CA THR A 202 15.40 3.43 6.37
C THR A 202 14.69 4.65 5.79
N PRO A 203 13.76 4.50 4.84
CA PRO A 203 13.06 5.62 4.23
C PRO A 203 12.13 6.37 5.20
N PRO A 204 11.81 7.66 4.94
CA PRO A 204 10.75 8.38 5.63
C PRO A 204 9.44 7.59 5.56
N THR A 205 8.68 7.60 6.66
CA THR A 205 7.57 6.67 6.86
C THR A 205 6.33 7.38 7.40
N CYS A 206 5.18 7.16 6.76
CA CYS A 206 3.87 7.56 7.25
C CYS A 206 3.07 6.31 7.69
N ILE A 207 2.51 6.34 8.90
CA ILE A 207 1.80 5.20 9.50
C ILE A 207 0.38 5.62 9.90
N PHE A 208 -0.60 4.78 9.58
CA PHE A 208 -1.99 4.91 10.01
C PHE A 208 -2.39 3.71 10.86
N HIS A 209 -2.90 3.93 12.09
CA HIS A 209 -3.25 2.82 12.99
C HIS A 209 -4.48 3.11 13.85
N GLY A 210 -5.34 2.11 14.02
CA GLY A 210 -6.52 2.20 14.89
C GLY A 210 -6.20 1.91 16.35
N THR A 211 -6.72 2.71 17.29
CA THR A 211 -6.44 2.52 18.72
C THR A 211 -7.09 1.26 19.30
N SER A 212 -8.14 0.74 18.66
CA SER A 212 -8.81 -0.52 19.02
C SER A 212 -8.46 -1.70 18.12
N ASP A 213 -7.27 -1.67 17.50
CA ASP A 213 -6.77 -2.79 16.70
C ASP A 213 -6.34 -3.96 17.60
N THR A 214 -7.12 -5.05 17.55
CA THR A 214 -6.87 -6.29 18.31
C THR A 214 -6.04 -7.30 17.51
N THR A 215 -5.74 -7.04 16.25
CA THR A 215 -4.96 -7.92 15.38
C THR A 215 -3.47 -7.58 15.45
N VAL A 216 -3.15 -6.31 15.27
CA VAL A 216 -1.79 -5.78 15.40
C VAL A 216 -1.79 -4.76 16.52
N PRO A 217 -1.10 -5.04 17.65
CA PRO A 217 -1.12 -4.14 18.81
C PRO A 217 -0.58 -2.74 18.47
N LEU A 218 -1.30 -1.69 18.89
CA LEU A 218 -0.89 -0.30 18.69
C LEU A 218 0.54 -0.03 19.23
N ASN A 219 0.91 -0.65 20.34
CA ASN A 219 2.24 -0.48 20.93
C ASN A 219 3.37 -0.88 19.96
N ASN A 220 3.15 -1.84 19.06
CA ASN A 220 4.18 -2.22 18.09
C ASN A 220 4.52 -1.08 17.13
N VAL A 221 3.52 -0.30 16.68
CA VAL A 221 3.76 0.84 15.77
C VAL A 221 4.29 2.06 16.54
N ILE A 222 3.90 2.24 17.81
CA ILE A 222 4.46 3.28 18.68
C ILE A 222 5.97 3.04 18.89
N GLU A 223 6.36 1.82 19.22
CA GLU A 223 7.78 1.47 19.38
C GLU A 223 8.54 1.57 18.07
N PHE A 224 7.91 1.22 16.95
CA PHE A 224 8.49 1.37 15.62
C PHE A 224 8.74 2.85 15.30
N GLN A 225 7.77 3.74 15.52
CA GLN A 225 7.95 5.19 15.36
C GLN A 225 9.06 5.73 16.26
N LYS A 226 9.03 5.40 17.55
CA LYS A 226 10.08 5.85 18.50
C LYS A 226 11.48 5.47 18.02
N LYS A 227 11.64 4.27 17.48
CA LYS A 227 12.93 3.81 16.99
C LYS A 227 13.34 4.52 15.71
N LEU A 228 12.41 4.77 14.77
CA LEU A 228 12.68 5.59 13.58
C LEU A 228 13.17 6.99 13.94
N LEU A 229 12.44 7.66 14.84
CA LEU A 229 12.80 9.01 15.29
C LEU A 229 14.15 9.04 16.03
N LYS A 230 14.49 8.00 16.80
CA LYS A 230 15.81 7.86 17.44
C LYS A 230 16.94 7.78 16.41
N GLU A 231 16.71 7.11 15.30
CA GLU A 231 17.66 7.03 14.17
C GLU A 231 17.58 8.28 13.25
N LYS A 232 16.83 9.34 13.67
CA LYS A 232 16.63 10.60 12.93
C LYS A 232 15.92 10.43 11.58
N ILE A 233 15.10 9.40 11.46
CA ILE A 233 14.28 9.12 10.28
C ILE A 233 12.93 9.79 10.48
N SER A 234 12.47 10.57 9.48
CA SER A 234 11.12 11.16 9.48
C SER A 234 10.05 10.09 9.59
N CYS A 235 9.16 10.25 10.58
CA CYS A 235 8.06 9.32 10.77
C CYS A 235 6.82 10.01 11.32
N GLU A 236 5.74 10.01 10.54
CA GLU A 236 4.41 10.40 10.97
C GLU A 236 3.62 9.18 11.43
N LEU A 237 3.00 9.27 12.62
CA LEU A 237 2.03 8.28 13.10
C LEU A 237 0.68 8.95 13.33
N HIS A 238 -0.32 8.55 12.54
CA HIS A 238 -1.70 8.98 12.66
C HIS A 238 -2.53 7.88 13.31
N THR A 239 -3.01 8.14 14.54
CA THR A 239 -3.89 7.21 15.27
C THR A 239 -5.35 7.57 15.07
N TYR A 240 -6.21 6.56 15.00
CA TYR A 240 -7.65 6.68 14.81
C TYR A 240 -8.37 6.09 16.03
N GLU A 241 -9.03 6.97 16.78
CA GLU A 241 -9.70 6.61 18.04
C GLU A 241 -10.80 5.57 17.79
N ASN A 242 -10.83 4.52 18.60
CA ASN A 242 -11.76 3.39 18.51
C ASN A 242 -11.78 2.63 17.18
N ALA A 243 -10.89 2.95 16.23
CA ALA A 243 -10.82 2.26 14.96
C ALA A 243 -10.19 0.86 15.12
N LYS A 244 -10.79 -0.11 14.45
CA LYS A 244 -10.35 -1.51 14.43
C LYS A 244 -9.42 -1.80 13.26
N HIS A 245 -8.87 -3.01 13.21
CA HIS A 245 -8.03 -3.47 12.09
C HIS A 245 -8.73 -3.33 10.73
N GLY A 246 -8.05 -2.75 9.75
CA GLY A 246 -8.59 -2.54 8.40
C GLY A 246 -9.54 -1.34 8.26
N PHE A 247 -9.56 -0.41 9.21
CA PHE A 247 -10.41 0.78 9.22
C PHE A 247 -10.25 1.67 7.97
N PHE A 248 -9.07 1.68 7.38
CA PHE A 248 -8.68 2.47 6.20
C PHE A 248 -9.26 1.96 4.88
N ASN A 249 -9.86 0.76 4.86
CA ASN A 249 -10.40 0.19 3.62
C ASN A 249 -11.56 1.02 3.09
N TYR A 250 -11.60 1.20 1.77
CA TYR A 250 -12.68 1.90 1.09
C TYR A 250 -14.04 1.26 1.40
N GLY A 251 -15.05 2.09 1.64
CA GLY A 251 -16.42 1.67 1.94
C GLY A 251 -16.61 1.10 3.35
N ARG A 252 -15.63 1.23 4.25
CA ARG A 252 -15.75 0.88 5.64
C ARG A 252 -16.11 2.11 6.48
N ASP A 253 -16.98 1.94 7.50
CA ASP A 253 -17.29 2.94 8.52
C ASP A 253 -17.59 4.34 7.90
N ASP A 254 -18.60 4.45 7.04
CA ASP A 254 -19.01 5.66 6.32
C ASP A 254 -17.97 6.23 5.33
N GLY A 255 -16.84 5.57 5.12
CA GLY A 255 -15.76 6.03 4.24
C GLY A 255 -14.89 7.15 4.81
N LYS A 256 -15.23 7.74 5.96
CA LYS A 256 -14.51 8.88 6.55
C LYS A 256 -13.04 8.58 6.85
N ALA A 257 -12.77 7.40 7.41
CA ALA A 257 -11.40 7.01 7.70
C ALA A 257 -10.59 6.79 6.42
N TYR A 258 -11.19 6.22 5.37
CA TYR A 258 -10.54 6.13 4.07
C TYR A 258 -10.19 7.53 3.51
N GLU A 259 -11.16 8.44 3.48
CA GLU A 259 -10.96 9.80 2.96
C GLU A 259 -9.87 10.55 3.75
N ASP A 260 -9.88 10.46 5.08
CA ASP A 260 -8.88 11.11 5.91
C ASP A 260 -7.47 10.49 5.69
N THR A 261 -7.37 9.16 5.61
CA THR A 261 -6.09 8.48 5.38
C THR A 261 -5.51 8.82 4.01
N VAL A 262 -6.30 8.87 2.92
CA VAL A 262 -5.78 9.21 1.59
C VAL A 262 -5.38 10.69 1.50
N ASN A 263 -6.05 11.58 2.24
CA ASN A 263 -5.69 13.00 2.30
C ASN A 263 -4.36 13.20 3.07
N LYS A 264 -4.20 12.59 4.25
CA LYS A 264 -2.96 12.63 5.03
C LYS A 264 -1.79 11.98 4.30
N MET A 265 -2.02 10.82 3.67
CA MET A 265 -1.04 10.18 2.79
C MET A 265 -0.58 11.13 1.68
N THR A 266 -1.53 11.81 1.02
CA THR A 266 -1.20 12.78 -0.05
C THR A 266 -0.36 13.93 0.49
N LYS A 267 -0.71 14.47 1.66
CA LYS A 267 0.05 15.54 2.31
C LYS A 267 1.49 15.10 2.59
N PHE A 268 1.68 13.95 3.23
CA PHE A 268 3.02 13.37 3.45
C PHE A 268 3.81 13.22 2.15
N LEU A 269 3.17 12.70 1.08
CA LEU A 269 3.83 12.52 -0.22
C LEU A 269 4.20 13.84 -0.89
N ILE A 270 3.45 14.93 -0.66
CA ILE A 270 3.81 16.30 -1.12
C ILE A 270 5.02 16.79 -0.34
N GLU A 271 5.02 16.67 0.99
CA GLU A 271 6.10 17.12 1.86
C GLU A 271 7.42 16.39 1.58
N GLU A 272 7.36 15.11 1.22
CA GLU A 272 8.51 14.29 0.81
C GLU A 272 8.86 14.45 -0.69
N GLY A 273 8.21 15.35 -1.43
CA GLY A 273 8.56 15.71 -2.82
C GLY A 273 8.15 14.70 -3.89
N PHE A 274 7.13 13.89 -3.64
CA PHE A 274 6.58 12.93 -4.63
C PHE A 274 5.52 13.52 -5.54
N PHE A 275 4.98 14.69 -5.22
CA PHE A 275 4.10 15.48 -6.08
C PHE A 275 4.77 16.82 -6.39
N ASN A 276 4.55 17.31 -7.62
CA ASN A 276 4.93 18.65 -8.06
C ASN A 276 3.79 19.62 -7.80
#